data_f5c9e34451c44c3995207f2e3efd8db7
#
_entry.id   f5c9e34451c44c3995207f2e3efd8db7
#
_cell.length_a   1.000
_cell.length_b   1.000
_cell.length_c   1.000
_cell.angle_alpha   90.00
_cell.angle_beta   90.00
_cell.angle_gamma   90.00
#
_symmetry.space_group_name_H-M   'P 1'
#
loop_
_entity.id
_entity.type
_entity.pdbx_description
1 polymer ?
#
loop_
_entity_poly.entity_id
_entity_poly.type
_entity_poly.pdbx_seq_one_letter_code
_entity_poly.pdbx_strand_id
1 'polypeptide(L)'
;AFISSVGIDYNKTNEKFIVTYEILNDNSTGEGKINKSYTISAEGKNITDAFNNTSLKVNNKPYFYHLKIIAIDETISKKHMKDVVDYILRNPNVKNEFFLILIKNAKAKDILDKSDEVDPDIGNKIFKMIKSNEEQNNISIDQNFEATTKFFTSKLSNALINTFTINDKDEIIELGLSAFKEYEYIKTLTNEESALFNLIIKGKASLTLNKKDDDKIISVNIYSGKGKIE
;
A
#
# COMPACT_ATOMS: atom_id res chain seq x y z
N ALA A 1 -15.16 -16.47 -0.12
CA ALA A 1 -14.84 -15.30 0.70
C ALA A 1 -14.29 -14.19 -0.19
N PHE A 2 -14.81 -12.99 -0.07
CA PHE A 2 -14.34 -11.81 -0.83
C PHE A 2 -13.16 -11.19 -0.11
N ILE A 3 -12.02 -11.09 -0.78
CA ILE A 3 -10.79 -10.54 -0.24
C ILE A 3 -10.69 -9.08 -0.68
N SER A 4 -10.67 -8.15 0.29
CA SER A 4 -10.49 -6.71 0.06
C SER A 4 -9.03 -6.32 0.03
N SER A 5 -8.24 -6.89 0.93
CA SER A 5 -6.81 -6.64 0.99
C SER A 5 -6.00 -7.86 1.40
N VAL A 6 -4.71 -7.82 1.07
CA VAL A 6 -3.72 -8.83 1.44
C VAL A 6 -2.54 -8.16 2.11
N GLY A 7 -2.16 -8.62 3.29
CA GLY A 7 -0.90 -8.26 3.96
C GLY A 7 0.14 -9.34 3.74
N ILE A 8 1.37 -8.94 3.43
CA ILE A 8 2.52 -9.84 3.27
C ILE A 8 3.64 -9.36 4.18
N ASP A 9 3.90 -10.11 5.22
CA ASP A 9 4.94 -9.86 6.20
C ASP A 9 6.02 -10.94 6.15
N TYR A 10 7.20 -10.62 6.67
CA TYR A 10 8.27 -11.61 6.87
C TYR A 10 8.70 -11.65 8.33
N ASN A 11 8.67 -12.85 8.91
CA ASN A 11 9.18 -13.09 10.25
C ASN A 11 10.65 -13.50 10.17
N LYS A 12 11.54 -12.60 10.63
CA LYS A 12 13.00 -12.81 10.60
C LYS A 12 13.47 -13.91 11.55
N THR A 13 12.71 -14.16 12.63
CA THR A 13 13.12 -15.12 13.68
C THR A 13 12.99 -16.55 13.20
N ASN A 14 11.89 -16.88 12.52
CA ASN A 14 11.63 -18.21 12.01
C ASN A 14 11.75 -18.34 10.47
N GLU A 15 12.19 -17.27 9.83
CA GLU A 15 12.42 -17.18 8.37
C GLU A 15 11.20 -17.59 7.53
N LYS A 16 10.00 -17.12 7.94
CA LYS A 16 8.75 -17.44 7.26
C LYS A 16 8.05 -16.22 6.72
N PHE A 17 7.38 -16.40 5.59
CA PHE A 17 6.38 -15.48 5.10
C PHE A 17 5.10 -15.62 5.90
N ILE A 18 4.43 -14.50 6.14
CA ILE A 18 3.10 -14.45 6.74
C ILE A 18 2.18 -13.75 5.74
N VAL A 19 1.11 -14.42 5.35
CA VAL A 19 0.08 -13.82 4.50
C VAL A 19 -1.18 -13.65 5.31
N THR A 20 -1.74 -12.45 5.26
CA THR A 20 -2.99 -12.06 5.93
C THR A 20 -4.00 -11.65 4.89
N TYR A 21 -5.19 -12.25 4.91
CA TYR A 21 -6.34 -11.81 4.12
C TYR A 21 -7.26 -10.95 4.97
N GLU A 22 -7.65 -9.79 4.48
CA GLU A 22 -8.80 -9.05 4.95
C GLU A 22 -10.02 -9.52 4.16
N ILE A 23 -10.99 -10.08 4.86
CA ILE A 23 -12.18 -10.73 4.30
C ILE A 23 -13.39 -9.86 4.58
N LEU A 24 -14.11 -9.49 3.53
CA LEU A 24 -15.37 -8.77 3.67
C LEU A 24 -16.45 -9.70 4.24
N ASN A 25 -17.16 -9.22 5.24
CA ASN A 25 -18.25 -9.97 5.85
C ASN A 25 -19.54 -9.74 5.05
N ASP A 26 -19.99 -10.77 4.33
CA ASP A 26 -21.16 -10.71 3.43
C ASP A 26 -22.49 -11.01 4.19
N ASN A 27 -22.45 -11.18 5.50
CA ASN A 27 -23.63 -11.50 6.30
C ASN A 27 -24.48 -10.25 6.63
N SER A 28 -24.98 -9.57 5.60
CA SER A 28 -25.96 -8.49 5.74
C SER A 28 -27.39 -9.03 5.95
N THR A 29 -27.60 -9.70 7.08
CA THR A 29 -28.98 -10.04 7.51
C THR A 29 -29.39 -9.13 8.65
N GLY A 30 -29.84 -7.93 8.32
CA GLY A 30 -30.42 -6.96 9.27
C GLY A 30 -30.19 -5.52 8.89
N GLU A 31 -31.25 -4.74 8.83
CA GLU A 31 -31.19 -3.29 8.57
C GLU A 31 -30.25 -2.60 9.58
N GLY A 32 -29.21 -1.92 9.08
CA GLY A 32 -28.41 -0.97 9.84
C GLY A 32 -27.15 -1.49 10.51
N LYS A 33 -26.72 -2.75 10.34
CA LYS A 33 -25.41 -3.21 10.86
C LYS A 33 -24.33 -3.11 9.79
N ILE A 34 -23.36 -2.23 10.01
CA ILE A 34 -22.12 -2.20 9.24
C ILE A 34 -21.29 -3.44 9.63
N ASN A 35 -21.12 -4.35 8.68
CA ASN A 35 -20.33 -5.54 8.91
C ASN A 35 -18.85 -5.23 8.69
N LYS A 36 -18.06 -5.21 9.77
CA LYS A 36 -16.60 -5.09 9.68
C LYS A 36 -16.01 -6.27 8.93
N SER A 37 -14.92 -6.00 8.20
CA SER A 37 -14.03 -7.06 7.73
C SER A 37 -13.36 -7.77 8.91
N TYR A 38 -12.82 -8.94 8.67
CA TYR A 38 -11.99 -9.68 9.61
C TYR A 38 -10.76 -10.22 8.91
N THR A 39 -9.71 -10.50 9.67
CA THR A 39 -8.45 -10.99 9.11
C THR A 39 -8.20 -12.45 9.43
N ILE A 40 -7.59 -13.16 8.48
CA ILE A 40 -7.08 -14.52 8.66
C ILE A 40 -5.63 -14.55 8.17
N SER A 41 -4.74 -15.12 8.99
CA SER A 41 -3.32 -15.19 8.67
C SER A 41 -2.79 -16.61 8.75
N ALA A 42 -1.79 -16.91 7.90
CA ALA A 42 -0.99 -18.13 8.02
C ALA A 42 0.46 -17.87 7.59
N GLU A 43 1.34 -18.73 8.11
CA GLU A 43 2.76 -18.74 7.76
C GLU A 43 3.06 -19.77 6.68
N GLY A 44 4.14 -19.55 5.92
CA GLY A 44 4.69 -20.49 4.97
C GLY A 44 6.21 -20.32 4.83
N LYS A 45 6.90 -21.38 4.40
CA LYS A 45 8.35 -21.35 4.15
C LYS A 45 8.71 -20.46 2.96
N ASN A 46 7.79 -20.30 2.05
CA ASN A 46 7.86 -19.40 0.92
C ASN A 46 6.49 -18.72 0.73
N ILE A 47 6.43 -17.75 -0.17
CA ILE A 47 5.21 -16.97 -0.39
C ILE A 47 4.04 -17.83 -0.87
N THR A 48 4.29 -18.83 -1.72
CA THR A 48 3.26 -19.75 -2.24
C THR A 48 2.64 -20.57 -1.10
N ASP A 49 3.49 -21.14 -0.22
CA ASP A 49 3.03 -21.88 0.95
C ASP A 49 2.18 -21.00 1.88
N ALA A 50 2.63 -19.76 2.13
CA ALA A 50 1.90 -18.84 2.99
C ALA A 50 0.50 -18.51 2.43
N PHE A 51 0.39 -18.23 1.13
CA PHE A 51 -0.90 -18.01 0.45
C PHE A 51 -1.81 -19.24 0.51
N ASN A 52 -1.25 -20.43 0.22
CA ASN A 52 -1.99 -21.69 0.29
C ASN A 52 -2.48 -21.96 1.71
N ASN A 53 -1.61 -21.84 2.71
CA ASN A 53 -1.96 -22.08 4.11
C ASN A 53 -3.01 -21.09 4.61
N THR A 54 -2.97 -19.83 4.17
CA THR A 54 -4.01 -18.84 4.51
C THR A 54 -5.33 -19.21 3.84
N SER A 55 -5.29 -19.63 2.57
CA SER A 55 -6.49 -20.07 1.85
C SER A 55 -7.16 -21.28 2.47
N LEU A 56 -6.38 -22.21 3.05
CA LEU A 56 -6.93 -23.39 3.76
C LEU A 56 -7.66 -23.04 5.06
N LYS A 57 -7.39 -21.86 5.65
CA LYS A 57 -8.08 -21.38 6.86
C LYS A 57 -9.39 -20.66 6.56
N VAL A 58 -9.66 -20.35 5.30
CA VAL A 58 -10.89 -19.67 4.89
C VAL A 58 -11.96 -20.70 4.55
N ASN A 59 -13.17 -20.52 5.11
CA ASN A 59 -14.27 -21.49 4.94
C ASN A 59 -14.71 -21.67 3.48
N ASN A 60 -14.58 -20.61 2.68
CA ASN A 60 -14.95 -20.60 1.25
C ASN A 60 -13.73 -20.24 0.41
N LYS A 61 -13.70 -20.66 -0.86
CA LYS A 61 -12.62 -20.31 -1.80
C LYS A 61 -12.37 -18.79 -1.77
N PRO A 62 -11.12 -18.34 -1.56
CA PRO A 62 -10.78 -16.91 -1.64
C PRO A 62 -11.05 -16.36 -3.05
N TYR A 63 -11.65 -15.18 -3.11
CA TYR A 63 -12.01 -14.49 -4.33
C TYR A 63 -11.44 -13.08 -4.34
N PHE A 64 -10.46 -12.82 -5.20
CA PHE A 64 -9.63 -11.59 -5.22
C PHE A 64 -10.15 -10.52 -6.19
N TYR A 65 -11.38 -10.65 -6.71
CA TYR A 65 -11.92 -9.68 -7.67
C TYR A 65 -12.10 -8.27 -7.08
N HIS A 66 -12.32 -8.21 -5.77
CA HIS A 66 -12.48 -6.95 -5.03
C HIS A 66 -11.19 -6.44 -4.38
N LEU A 67 -10.05 -7.07 -4.67
CA LEU A 67 -8.78 -6.71 -4.09
C LEU A 67 -8.43 -5.25 -4.40
N LYS A 68 -8.26 -4.44 -3.34
CA LYS A 68 -7.93 -3.01 -3.42
C LYS A 68 -6.45 -2.75 -3.21
N ILE A 69 -5.85 -3.45 -2.25
CA ILE A 69 -4.45 -3.27 -1.89
C ILE A 69 -3.77 -4.61 -1.63
N ILE A 70 -2.47 -4.66 -1.91
CA ILE A 70 -1.53 -5.61 -1.30
C ILE A 70 -0.52 -4.78 -0.52
N ALA A 71 -0.50 -4.98 0.81
CA ALA A 71 0.41 -4.32 1.72
C ALA A 71 1.61 -5.22 2.01
N ILE A 72 2.83 -4.67 1.97
CA ILE A 72 4.07 -5.37 2.29
C ILE A 72 4.80 -4.69 3.44
N ASP A 73 5.46 -5.44 4.33
CA ASP A 73 6.31 -4.87 5.38
C ASP A 73 7.68 -4.43 4.86
N GLU A 74 8.44 -3.71 5.70
CA GLU A 74 9.80 -3.25 5.35
C GLU A 74 10.79 -4.40 5.07
N THR A 75 10.58 -5.57 5.65
CA THR A 75 11.49 -6.71 5.41
C THR A 75 11.27 -7.27 4.02
N ILE A 76 10.02 -7.40 3.61
CA ILE A 76 9.65 -7.77 2.25
C ILE A 76 10.24 -6.78 1.26
N SER A 77 10.03 -5.47 1.49
CA SER A 77 10.50 -4.42 0.57
C SER A 77 12.01 -4.43 0.36
N LYS A 78 12.79 -4.79 1.40
CA LYS A 78 14.26 -4.77 1.37
C LYS A 78 14.90 -6.07 0.91
N LYS A 79 14.21 -7.23 1.05
CA LYS A 79 14.84 -8.55 0.85
C LYS A 79 14.06 -9.49 -0.06
N HIS A 80 12.76 -9.33 -0.17
CA HIS A 80 11.85 -10.30 -0.81
C HIS A 80 10.90 -9.68 -1.83
N MET A 81 11.17 -8.43 -2.26
CA MET A 81 10.30 -7.72 -3.21
C MET A 81 10.11 -8.49 -4.50
N LYS A 82 11.21 -9.05 -5.03
CA LYS A 82 11.16 -9.83 -6.27
C LYS A 82 10.28 -11.08 -6.11
N ASP A 83 10.41 -11.80 -4.99
CA ASP A 83 9.63 -13.01 -4.74
C ASP A 83 8.13 -12.72 -4.71
N VAL A 84 7.76 -11.58 -4.09
CA VAL A 84 6.36 -11.12 -4.00
C VAL A 84 5.83 -10.73 -5.38
N VAL A 85 6.55 -9.89 -6.11
CA VAL A 85 6.13 -9.45 -7.45
C VAL A 85 6.02 -10.64 -8.41
N ASP A 86 7.00 -11.53 -8.43
CA ASP A 86 6.99 -12.72 -9.28
C ASP A 86 5.82 -13.65 -8.94
N TYR A 87 5.52 -13.85 -7.65
CA TYR A 87 4.38 -14.66 -7.22
C TYR A 87 3.05 -14.06 -7.71
N ILE A 88 2.85 -12.77 -7.50
CA ILE A 88 1.61 -12.08 -7.88
C ILE A 88 1.39 -12.16 -9.39
N LEU A 89 2.43 -11.87 -10.18
CA LEU A 89 2.36 -11.91 -11.65
C LEU A 89 2.01 -13.30 -12.21
N ARG A 90 2.40 -14.37 -11.49
CA ARG A 90 2.10 -15.75 -11.89
C ARG A 90 0.77 -16.28 -11.35
N ASN A 91 0.12 -15.55 -10.46
CA ASN A 91 -1.14 -16.00 -9.86
C ASN A 91 -2.34 -15.57 -10.71
N PRO A 92 -2.99 -16.48 -11.45
CA PRO A 92 -4.08 -16.15 -12.37
C PRO A 92 -5.37 -15.72 -11.65
N ASN A 93 -5.46 -15.94 -10.32
CA ASN A 93 -6.64 -15.57 -9.54
C ASN A 93 -6.60 -14.11 -9.08
N VAL A 94 -5.45 -13.43 -9.19
CA VAL A 94 -5.26 -12.04 -8.78
C VAL A 94 -5.21 -11.15 -10.01
N LYS A 95 -6.17 -10.23 -10.15
CA LYS A 95 -6.11 -9.18 -11.16
C LYS A 95 -5.16 -8.07 -10.71
N ASN A 96 -4.37 -7.52 -11.63
CA ASN A 96 -3.32 -6.55 -11.32
C ASN A 96 -3.83 -5.10 -11.18
N GLU A 97 -5.10 -4.91 -10.80
CA GLU A 97 -5.76 -3.60 -10.69
C GLU A 97 -5.67 -2.97 -9.28
N PHE A 98 -5.11 -3.68 -8.31
CA PHE A 98 -4.91 -3.22 -6.92
C PHE A 98 -3.67 -2.31 -6.79
N PHE A 99 -3.53 -1.62 -5.65
CA PHE A 99 -2.31 -0.89 -5.28
C PHE A 99 -1.38 -1.78 -4.46
N LEU A 100 -0.10 -1.81 -4.85
CA LEU A 100 0.96 -2.31 -3.99
C LEU A 100 1.41 -1.18 -3.07
N ILE A 101 1.41 -1.40 -1.76
CA ILE A 101 1.81 -0.40 -0.76
C ILE A 101 2.87 -0.93 0.19
N LEU A 102 3.73 -0.05 0.68
CA LEU A 102 4.71 -0.35 1.73
C LEU A 102 4.18 0.11 3.09
N ILE A 103 4.32 -0.76 4.09
CA ILE A 103 4.06 -0.42 5.48
C ILE A 103 5.40 -0.24 6.21
N LYS A 104 5.61 0.93 6.82
CA LYS A 104 6.79 1.25 7.62
C LYS A 104 6.47 1.27 9.09
N ASN A 105 7.46 0.87 9.90
CA ASN A 105 7.40 0.86 11.36
C ASN A 105 6.23 0.04 11.96
N ALA A 106 5.58 -0.77 11.15
CA ALA A 106 4.50 -1.67 11.53
C ALA A 106 4.51 -2.89 10.61
N LYS A 107 3.71 -3.91 10.93
CA LYS A 107 3.43 -5.03 10.05
C LYS A 107 2.27 -4.71 9.12
N ALA A 108 2.26 -5.34 7.94
CA ALA A 108 1.12 -5.25 7.04
C ALA A 108 -0.16 -5.76 7.73
N LYS A 109 -0.05 -6.85 8.50
CA LYS A 109 -1.14 -7.37 9.32
C LYS A 109 -1.71 -6.33 10.29
N ASP A 110 -0.86 -5.56 10.98
CA ASP A 110 -1.30 -4.60 12.01
C ASP A 110 -2.20 -3.51 11.41
N ILE A 111 -1.93 -3.11 10.16
CA ILE A 111 -2.79 -2.17 9.44
C ILE A 111 -4.13 -2.82 9.07
N LEU A 112 -4.12 -4.04 8.57
CA LEU A 112 -5.37 -4.72 8.18
C LEU A 112 -6.27 -5.04 9.38
N ASP A 113 -5.70 -5.21 10.57
CA ASP A 113 -6.43 -5.43 11.81
C ASP A 113 -7.12 -4.15 12.36
N LYS A 114 -6.94 -2.98 11.72
CA LYS A 114 -7.54 -1.69 12.13
C LYS A 114 -9.00 -1.49 11.71
N SER A 115 -9.64 -2.49 11.14
CA SER A 115 -11.06 -2.42 10.77
C SER A 115 -11.94 -2.18 12.00
N ASP A 116 -12.82 -1.19 11.93
CA ASP A 116 -13.76 -0.83 12.98
C ASP A 116 -15.16 -0.50 12.39
N GLU A 117 -16.04 0.11 13.18
CA GLU A 117 -17.39 0.46 12.72
C GLU A 117 -17.40 1.66 11.75
N VAL A 118 -16.40 2.54 11.84
CA VAL A 118 -16.24 3.71 10.96
C VAL A 118 -15.58 3.30 9.65
N ASP A 119 -14.53 2.47 9.75
CA ASP A 119 -13.74 1.97 8.62
C ASP A 119 -13.82 0.42 8.57
N PRO A 120 -14.95 -0.13 8.12
CA PRO A 120 -15.18 -1.57 8.16
C PRO A 120 -14.37 -2.36 7.11
N ASP A 121 -13.76 -1.69 6.15
CA ASP A 121 -12.95 -2.23 5.04
C ASP A 121 -11.68 -1.38 4.87
N ILE A 122 -10.58 -1.85 5.42
CA ILE A 122 -9.29 -1.16 5.42
C ILE A 122 -8.72 -1.04 4.01
N GLY A 123 -8.89 -2.06 3.17
CA GLY A 123 -8.49 -1.99 1.78
C GLY A 123 -9.14 -0.82 1.05
N ASN A 124 -10.44 -0.64 1.23
CA ASN A 124 -11.19 0.46 0.63
C ASN A 124 -10.83 1.82 1.26
N LYS A 125 -10.58 1.88 2.58
CA LYS A 125 -10.10 3.09 3.27
C LYS A 125 -8.79 3.57 2.64
N ILE A 126 -7.78 2.70 2.57
CA ILE A 126 -6.46 3.06 2.02
C ILE A 126 -6.56 3.41 0.53
N PHE A 127 -7.36 2.67 -0.24
CA PHE A 127 -7.63 2.99 -1.63
C PHE A 127 -8.17 4.43 -1.80
N LYS A 128 -9.14 4.84 -0.98
CA LYS A 128 -9.69 6.21 -0.98
C LYS A 128 -8.66 7.24 -0.54
N MET A 129 -7.82 6.92 0.47
CA MET A 129 -6.75 7.80 0.92
C MET A 129 -5.75 8.08 -0.21
N ILE A 130 -5.31 7.06 -0.96
CA ILE A 130 -4.41 7.23 -2.12
C ILE A 130 -5.04 8.17 -3.15
N LYS A 131 -6.30 7.95 -3.53
CA LYS A 131 -7.00 8.80 -4.50
C LYS A 131 -7.11 10.25 -4.02
N SER A 132 -7.56 10.46 -2.77
CA SER A 132 -7.70 11.79 -2.19
C SER A 132 -6.35 12.51 -2.06
N ASN A 133 -5.32 11.83 -1.58
CA ASN A 133 -3.99 12.40 -1.39
C ASN A 133 -3.28 12.69 -2.72
N GLU A 134 -3.57 11.93 -3.76
CA GLU A 134 -3.08 12.20 -5.11
C GLU A 134 -3.72 13.48 -5.68
N GLU A 135 -5.03 13.63 -5.50
CA GLU A 135 -5.77 14.78 -6.05
C GLU A 135 -5.54 16.07 -5.26
N GLN A 136 -5.57 15.99 -3.92
CA GLN A 136 -5.56 17.17 -3.05
C GLN A 136 -4.18 17.59 -2.60
N ASN A 137 -3.32 16.63 -2.25
CA ASN A 137 -2.04 16.88 -1.61
C ASN A 137 -0.84 16.54 -2.51
N ASN A 138 -1.08 15.86 -3.61
CA ASN A 138 -0.06 15.42 -4.56
C ASN A 138 1.06 14.55 -3.94
N ILE A 139 0.81 13.91 -2.80
CA ILE A 139 1.80 13.08 -2.09
C ILE A 139 1.74 11.61 -2.49
N SER A 140 0.60 11.16 -3.03
CA SER A 140 0.36 9.80 -3.51
C SER A 140 0.56 9.69 -5.03
N ILE A 141 0.69 8.45 -5.48
CA ILE A 141 0.67 8.10 -6.90
C ILE A 141 -0.51 7.15 -7.17
N ASP A 142 -1.40 7.57 -8.08
CA ASP A 142 -2.51 6.74 -8.57
C ASP A 142 -2.02 5.77 -9.63
N GLN A 143 -1.26 4.77 -9.20
CA GLN A 143 -0.66 3.78 -10.07
C GLN A 143 -0.92 2.38 -9.52
N ASN A 144 -1.74 1.61 -10.25
CA ASN A 144 -2.03 0.23 -9.90
C ASN A 144 -0.80 -0.68 -10.08
N PHE A 145 -0.93 -1.93 -9.64
CA PHE A 145 0.16 -2.90 -9.69
C PHE A 145 0.63 -3.19 -11.13
N GLU A 146 -0.28 -3.27 -12.11
CA GLU A 146 0.08 -3.49 -13.52
C GLU A 146 1.00 -2.38 -14.05
N ALA A 147 0.66 -1.13 -13.78
CA ALA A 147 1.49 0.01 -14.18
C ALA A 147 2.83 0.03 -13.40
N THR A 148 2.80 -0.29 -12.09
CA THR A 148 4.00 -0.32 -11.24
C THR A 148 4.99 -1.40 -11.65
N THR A 149 4.54 -2.57 -12.10
CA THR A 149 5.42 -3.68 -12.51
C THR A 149 6.30 -3.34 -13.71
N LYS A 150 5.84 -2.47 -14.61
CA LYS A 150 6.64 -1.99 -15.76
C LYS A 150 7.92 -1.29 -15.30
N PHE A 151 7.86 -0.61 -14.15
CA PHE A 151 9.03 0.09 -13.57
C PHE A 151 9.94 -0.86 -12.79
N PHE A 152 9.40 -1.88 -12.12
CA PHE A 152 10.22 -2.91 -11.46
C PHE A 152 11.07 -3.70 -12.46
N THR A 153 10.56 -3.93 -13.66
CA THR A 153 11.26 -4.71 -14.70
C THR A 153 12.14 -3.83 -15.60
N SER A 154 12.07 -2.51 -15.48
CA SER A 154 12.84 -1.57 -16.30
C SER A 154 14.17 -1.22 -15.65
N LYS A 155 15.26 -1.33 -16.39
CA LYS A 155 16.59 -0.86 -15.96
C LYS A 155 16.77 0.67 -16.03
N LEU A 156 15.87 1.35 -16.76
CA LEU A 156 15.96 2.78 -17.05
C LEU A 156 15.08 3.65 -16.17
N SER A 157 14.21 3.04 -15.37
CA SER A 157 13.26 3.77 -14.52
C SER A 157 13.14 3.12 -13.15
N ASN A 158 12.70 3.93 -12.17
CA ASN A 158 12.50 3.49 -10.80
C ASN A 158 11.00 3.29 -10.54
N ALA A 159 10.66 2.22 -9.81
CA ALA A 159 9.31 2.03 -9.33
C ALA A 159 9.05 2.88 -8.09
N LEU A 160 7.84 3.41 -7.97
CA LEU A 160 7.36 4.11 -6.79
C LEU A 160 6.11 3.43 -6.28
N ILE A 161 6.00 3.31 -4.96
CA ILE A 161 4.81 2.80 -4.29
C ILE A 161 4.44 3.69 -3.10
N ASN A 162 3.14 3.84 -2.84
CA ASN A 162 2.63 4.59 -1.71
C ASN A 162 3.03 3.91 -0.40
N THR A 163 3.38 4.71 0.60
CA THR A 163 3.93 4.22 1.88
C THR A 163 3.08 4.71 3.03
N PHE A 164 2.69 3.79 3.90
CA PHE A 164 1.84 4.04 5.06
C PHE A 164 2.50 3.60 6.35
N THR A 165 2.01 4.12 7.46
CA THR A 165 2.38 3.71 8.82
C THR A 165 1.17 3.85 9.76
N ILE A 166 1.33 3.35 10.97
CA ILE A 166 0.45 3.66 12.11
C ILE A 166 1.18 4.70 12.96
N ASN A 167 0.54 5.83 13.23
CA ASN A 167 1.11 6.89 14.06
C ASN A 167 0.90 6.61 15.56
N ASP A 168 1.44 7.48 16.42
CA ASP A 168 1.34 7.35 17.90
C ASP A 168 -0.10 7.46 18.42
N LYS A 169 -1.03 7.97 17.61
CA LYS A 169 -2.46 8.03 17.91
C LYS A 169 -3.23 6.81 17.40
N ASP A 170 -2.53 5.79 16.95
CA ASP A 170 -3.11 4.57 16.40
C ASP A 170 -3.88 4.76 15.08
N GLU A 171 -3.57 5.82 14.33
CA GLU A 171 -4.20 6.17 13.06
C GLU A 171 -3.33 5.73 11.87
N ILE A 172 -3.95 5.26 10.79
CA ILE A 172 -3.26 4.99 9.52
C ILE A 172 -2.99 6.33 8.83
N ILE A 173 -1.72 6.61 8.56
CA ILE A 173 -1.28 7.82 7.85
C ILE A 173 -0.37 7.45 6.68
N GLU A 174 -0.38 8.27 5.63
CA GLU A 174 0.55 8.17 4.52
C GLU A 174 1.82 8.95 4.78
N LEU A 175 2.97 8.35 4.49
CA LEU A 175 4.31 8.92 4.65
C LEU A 175 4.90 9.47 3.34
N GLY A 176 4.23 9.27 2.22
CA GLY A 176 4.70 9.60 0.88
C GLY A 176 5.06 8.37 0.06
N LEU A 177 6.06 8.48 -0.82
CA LEU A 177 6.41 7.45 -1.80
C LEU A 177 7.71 6.73 -1.45
N SER A 178 7.74 5.42 -1.59
CA SER A 178 8.98 4.64 -1.55
C SER A 178 9.49 4.33 -2.94
N ALA A 179 10.78 4.60 -3.18
CA ALA A 179 11.45 4.39 -4.44
C ALA A 179 12.22 3.07 -4.45
N PHE A 180 12.13 2.38 -5.60
CA PHE A 180 12.83 1.13 -5.88
C PHE A 180 13.56 1.24 -7.22
N LYS A 181 14.79 0.74 -7.27
CA LYS A 181 15.50 0.51 -8.51
C LYS A 181 15.47 -0.98 -8.82
N GLU A 182 14.81 -1.36 -9.90
CA GLU A 182 14.42 -2.75 -10.12
C GLU A 182 13.61 -3.23 -8.88
N TYR A 183 14.12 -4.22 -8.14
CA TYR A 183 13.47 -4.74 -6.92
C TYR A 183 14.13 -4.27 -5.63
N GLU A 184 15.16 -3.42 -5.72
CA GLU A 184 15.92 -2.96 -4.56
C GLU A 184 15.31 -1.66 -3.99
N TYR A 185 14.98 -1.69 -2.69
CA TYR A 185 14.50 -0.52 -1.97
C TYR A 185 15.63 0.53 -1.88
N ILE A 186 15.34 1.75 -2.30
CA ILE A 186 16.27 2.89 -2.25
C ILE A 186 16.00 3.72 -0.99
N LYS A 187 14.86 4.37 -0.93
CA LYS A 187 14.43 5.23 0.19
C LYS A 187 12.93 5.49 0.15
N THR A 188 12.40 5.93 1.28
CA THR A 188 11.07 6.57 1.34
C THR A 188 11.26 8.08 1.26
N LEU A 189 10.57 8.71 0.34
CA LEU A 189 10.46 10.16 0.21
C LEU A 189 9.53 10.70 1.29
N THR A 190 9.84 11.88 1.82
CA THR A 190 8.89 12.61 2.67
C THR A 190 7.67 13.05 1.87
N ASN A 191 6.62 13.54 2.53
CA ASN A 191 5.46 14.09 1.83
C ASN A 191 5.83 15.26 0.93
N GLU A 192 6.73 16.15 1.37
CA GLU A 192 7.21 17.27 0.56
C GLU A 192 8.02 16.79 -0.66
N GLU A 193 8.97 15.85 -0.46
CA GLU A 193 9.73 15.26 -1.57
C GLU A 193 8.81 14.53 -2.56
N SER A 194 7.78 13.82 -2.08
CA SER A 194 6.81 13.11 -2.91
C SER A 194 5.97 14.09 -3.74
N ALA A 195 5.51 15.18 -3.11
CA ALA A 195 4.75 16.22 -3.80
C ALA A 195 5.58 16.94 -4.88
N LEU A 196 6.84 17.27 -4.58
CA LEU A 196 7.78 17.83 -5.55
C LEU A 196 8.05 16.87 -6.72
N PHE A 197 8.27 15.59 -6.40
CA PHE A 197 8.47 14.57 -7.43
C PHE A 197 7.26 14.46 -8.36
N ASN A 198 6.05 14.39 -7.79
CA ASN A 198 4.81 14.34 -8.58
C ASN A 198 4.60 15.61 -9.42
N LEU A 199 4.98 16.79 -8.90
CA LEU A 199 4.95 18.03 -9.67
C LEU A 199 5.85 17.94 -10.91
N ILE A 200 7.05 17.41 -10.78
CA ILE A 200 8.00 17.23 -11.90
C ILE A 200 7.43 16.26 -12.93
N ILE A 201 6.91 15.08 -12.49
CA ILE A 201 6.45 14.03 -13.40
C ILE A 201 5.14 14.42 -14.11
N LYS A 202 4.18 14.98 -13.37
CA LYS A 202 2.86 15.34 -13.92
C LYS A 202 2.88 16.70 -14.65
N GLY A 203 3.89 17.52 -14.39
CA GLY A 203 3.97 18.89 -14.91
C GLY A 203 2.88 19.82 -14.36
N LYS A 204 2.05 19.37 -13.43
CA LYS A 204 0.90 20.08 -12.85
C LYS A 204 0.62 19.54 -11.45
N ALA A 205 0.69 20.36 -10.43
CA ALA A 205 0.35 19.95 -9.07
C ALA A 205 -0.06 21.14 -8.19
N SER A 206 -0.84 20.87 -7.16
CA SER A 206 -1.03 21.74 -6.01
C SER A 206 -0.05 21.32 -4.93
N LEU A 207 0.67 22.26 -4.31
CA LEU A 207 1.72 21.97 -3.35
C LEU A 207 1.79 23.07 -2.30
N THR A 208 1.89 22.68 -1.03
CA THR A 208 2.23 23.58 0.08
C THR A 208 3.68 23.35 0.48
N LEU A 209 4.52 24.38 0.35
CA LEU A 209 5.89 24.37 0.83
C LEU A 209 5.97 25.12 2.16
N ASN A 210 6.53 24.48 3.17
CA ASN A 210 6.78 25.10 4.47
C ASN A 210 8.28 25.30 4.65
N LYS A 211 8.70 26.53 4.88
CA LYS A 211 10.08 26.87 5.24
C LYS A 211 10.09 27.44 6.65
N LYS A 212 10.90 26.85 7.52
CA LYS A 212 11.20 27.42 8.82
C LYS A 212 12.33 28.42 8.66
N ASP A 213 12.10 29.68 9.04
CA ASP A 213 13.07 30.76 9.07
C ASP A 213 13.09 31.33 10.50
N ASP A 214 14.16 31.01 11.25
CA ASP A 214 14.27 31.22 12.69
C ASP A 214 13.03 30.73 13.46
N ASP A 215 12.26 31.62 14.09
CA ASP A 215 11.06 31.31 14.86
C ASP A 215 9.76 31.43 14.06
N LYS A 216 9.84 31.64 12.75
CA LYS A 216 8.66 31.79 11.87
C LYS A 216 8.58 30.66 10.87
N ILE A 217 7.34 30.20 10.63
CA ILE A 217 7.03 29.25 9.55
C ILE A 217 6.43 30.07 8.40
N ILE A 218 7.10 30.05 7.26
CA ILE A 218 6.59 30.62 6.03
C ILE A 218 5.97 29.48 5.20
N SER A 219 4.67 29.56 4.96
CA SER A 219 3.95 28.60 4.12
C SER A 219 3.61 29.24 2.76
N VAL A 220 4.01 28.57 1.69
CA VAL A 220 3.70 28.98 0.32
C VAL A 220 2.80 27.91 -0.31
N ASN A 221 1.58 28.31 -0.66
CA ASN A 221 0.66 27.44 -1.37
C ASN A 221 0.79 27.66 -2.88
N ILE A 222 1.19 26.63 -3.61
CA ILE A 222 1.24 26.62 -5.06
C ILE A 222 0.00 25.88 -5.55
N TYR A 223 -0.97 26.60 -6.14
CA TYR A 223 -2.21 26.01 -6.62
C TYR A 223 -2.09 25.42 -8.03
N SER A 224 -1.12 25.89 -8.82
CA SER A 224 -0.75 25.27 -10.10
C SER A 224 0.69 25.61 -10.43
N GLY A 225 1.43 24.63 -10.85
CA GLY A 225 2.81 24.78 -11.32
C GLY A 225 3.04 23.90 -12.54
N LYS A 226 3.93 24.33 -13.43
CA LYS A 226 4.44 23.49 -14.52
C LYS A 226 5.93 23.25 -14.26
N GLY A 227 6.32 21.99 -14.09
CA GLY A 227 7.71 21.58 -14.12
C GLY A 227 8.16 21.27 -15.54
N LYS A 228 9.40 21.59 -15.88
CA LYS A 228 10.07 21.15 -17.10
C LYS A 228 11.45 20.64 -16.71
N ILE A 229 11.75 19.42 -17.11
CA ILE A 229 13.09 18.84 -16.98
C ILE A 229 13.82 19.22 -18.29
N GLU A 230 14.93 19.94 -18.18
CA GLU A 230 15.84 20.25 -19.28
C GLU A 230 17.00 19.27 -19.31
#